data_76fb36fc1ef6362317f99b06cb0b418e
#
_entry.id   76fb36fc1ef6362317f99b06cb0b418e
#
_cell.length_a   1.000
_cell.length_b   1.000
_cell.length_c   1.000
_cell.angle_alpha   90.00
_cell.angle_beta   90.00
_cell.angle_gamma   90.00
#
_symmetry.space_group_name_H-M   'P 1'
#
loop_
_entity.id
_entity.type
_entity.pdbx_description
1 polymer ?
#
loop_
_entity_poly.entity_id
_entity_poly.type
_entity_poly.pdbx_seq_one_letter_code
_entity_poly.pdbx_strand_id
1 'polypeptide(L)'
;MADKKRHKALKITGAVMIIILAIGAGLYLYLTSHTQLVVGVIQRAMYGDGSPNSFEPIYPPGEGITAAGQYKISEIAYGTHYPNSFLDITYPDADTEADRPTLFYFHGGGFFGGSKNMGDPMAASDSTALIDDICAAGYNIVNVDYALVPDHLFPTPLIQMNEAISFIEEYKDVYHINMDRIVIMGSSAGAIMTAQYATLISAPEYAKLLGIEPALEKDQVAAVVIDDAPIDYRNMGLSCRMLVGNYVKGSVYLNEDEINRYECIPHMTSDYPAAFLLGSEYRADMISMSRKLTEVGVEHVLVDPLEEHGEAKPHCFVGNERVDPVAAEAFSRLTEFLKGKTGQLHK
;
A
#
# COMPACT_ATOMS: atom_id res chain seq x y z
N MET A 1 -16.17 -55.77 35.57
CA MET A 1 -15.52 -54.58 36.19
C MET A 1 -14.61 -53.82 35.21
N ALA A 2 -13.81 -54.47 34.37
CA ALA A 2 -12.89 -53.83 33.38
C ALA A 2 -13.66 -52.98 32.32
N ASP A 3 -14.76 -53.48 31.81
CA ASP A 3 -15.54 -52.84 30.76
C ASP A 3 -16.22 -51.52 31.22
N LYS A 4 -16.73 -51.46 32.45
CA LYS A 4 -17.26 -50.21 33.05
C LYS A 4 -16.19 -49.15 33.27
N LYS A 5 -14.95 -49.57 33.62
CA LYS A 5 -13.81 -48.63 33.74
C LYS A 5 -13.39 -48.08 32.39
N ARG A 6 -13.36 -48.91 31.34
CA ARG A 6 -13.05 -48.52 29.96
C ARG A 6 -14.07 -47.53 29.40
N HIS A 7 -15.37 -47.76 29.58
CA HIS A 7 -16.44 -46.84 29.18
C HIS A 7 -16.38 -45.52 29.94
N LYS A 8 -16.04 -45.51 31.22
CA LYS A 8 -15.88 -44.30 32.03
C LYS A 8 -14.66 -43.50 31.56
N ALA A 9 -13.51 -44.16 31.27
CA ALA A 9 -12.33 -43.53 30.72
C ALA A 9 -12.59 -42.91 29.35
N LEU A 10 -13.31 -43.64 28.46
CA LEU A 10 -13.67 -43.10 27.12
C LEU A 10 -14.57 -41.86 27.21
N LYS A 11 -15.53 -41.84 28.14
CA LYS A 11 -16.38 -40.64 28.36
C LYS A 11 -15.58 -39.44 28.90
N ILE A 12 -14.64 -39.67 29.80
CA ILE A 12 -13.77 -38.63 30.36
C ILE A 12 -12.83 -38.08 29.25
N THR A 13 -12.22 -38.95 28.46
CA THR A 13 -11.38 -38.52 27.32
C THR A 13 -12.17 -37.75 26.30
N GLY A 14 -13.41 -38.20 25.97
CA GLY A 14 -14.30 -37.47 25.07
C GLY A 14 -14.66 -36.09 25.61
N ALA A 15 -15.00 -35.99 26.91
CA ALA A 15 -15.32 -34.71 27.54
C ALA A 15 -14.09 -33.75 27.53
N VAL A 16 -12.91 -34.25 27.82
CA VAL A 16 -11.66 -33.48 27.79
C VAL A 16 -11.37 -32.97 26.38
N MET A 17 -11.51 -33.82 25.34
CA MET A 17 -11.35 -33.39 23.94
C MET A 17 -12.36 -32.30 23.56
N ILE A 18 -13.62 -32.41 23.93
CA ILE A 18 -14.65 -31.40 23.68
C ILE A 18 -14.26 -30.07 24.34
N ILE A 19 -13.78 -30.11 25.60
CA ILE A 19 -13.32 -28.90 26.30
C ILE A 19 -12.14 -28.24 25.58
N ILE A 20 -11.15 -29.03 25.16
CA ILE A 20 -9.98 -28.51 24.41
C ILE A 20 -10.42 -27.87 23.11
N LEU A 21 -11.30 -28.52 22.33
CA LEU A 21 -11.83 -27.97 21.10
C LEU A 21 -12.64 -26.69 21.33
N ALA A 22 -13.44 -26.63 22.40
CA ALA A 22 -14.20 -25.44 22.75
C ALA A 22 -13.29 -24.27 23.16
N ILE A 23 -12.22 -24.53 23.92
CA ILE A 23 -11.21 -23.53 24.27
C ILE A 23 -10.48 -23.05 23.01
N GLY A 24 -10.08 -23.96 22.13
CA GLY A 24 -9.42 -23.63 20.86
C GLY A 24 -10.30 -22.77 19.95
N ALA A 25 -11.59 -23.15 19.81
CA ALA A 25 -12.56 -22.38 19.05
C ALA A 25 -12.80 -20.98 19.69
N GLY A 26 -12.92 -20.93 21.02
CA GLY A 26 -13.07 -19.67 21.75
C GLY A 26 -11.86 -18.75 21.54
N LEU A 27 -10.65 -19.27 21.64
CA LEU A 27 -9.41 -18.52 21.38
C LEU A 27 -9.33 -18.03 19.92
N TYR A 28 -9.66 -18.89 18.96
CA TYR A 28 -9.71 -18.54 17.55
C TYR A 28 -10.68 -17.38 17.31
N LEU A 29 -11.92 -17.50 17.81
CA LEU A 29 -12.92 -16.44 17.67
C LEU A 29 -12.48 -15.14 18.37
N TYR A 30 -11.84 -15.24 19.52
CA TYR A 30 -11.34 -14.10 20.25
C TYR A 30 -10.22 -13.36 19.47
N LEU A 31 -9.22 -14.09 18.98
CA LEU A 31 -8.10 -13.48 18.21
C LEU A 31 -8.58 -12.91 16.88
N THR A 32 -9.50 -13.57 16.19
CA THR A 32 -10.05 -13.04 14.92
C THR A 32 -10.99 -11.86 15.10
N SER A 33 -11.60 -11.71 16.29
CA SER A 33 -12.40 -10.54 16.66
C SER A 33 -11.57 -9.38 17.20
N HIS A 34 -10.30 -9.62 17.57
CA HIS A 34 -9.40 -8.65 18.18
C HIS A 34 -8.02 -8.75 17.51
N THR A 35 -7.98 -8.47 16.21
CA THR A 35 -6.76 -8.64 15.38
C THR A 35 -5.60 -7.78 15.85
N GLN A 36 -5.86 -6.63 16.49
CA GLN A 36 -4.85 -5.77 17.11
C GLN A 36 -3.98 -6.49 18.15
N LEU A 37 -4.46 -7.57 18.79
CA LEU A 37 -3.65 -8.36 19.71
C LEU A 37 -2.53 -9.12 18.97
N VAL A 38 -2.84 -9.67 17.79
CA VAL A 38 -1.87 -10.39 16.97
C VAL A 38 -0.92 -9.40 16.29
N VAL A 39 -1.47 -8.35 15.68
CA VAL A 39 -0.67 -7.30 15.02
C VAL A 39 0.20 -6.56 16.02
N GLY A 40 -0.28 -6.28 17.24
CA GLY A 40 0.51 -5.64 18.29
C GLY A 40 1.71 -6.46 18.77
N VAL A 41 1.66 -7.81 18.69
CA VAL A 41 2.83 -8.65 18.92
C VAL A 41 3.89 -8.46 17.84
N ILE A 42 3.46 -8.38 16.57
CA ILE A 42 4.35 -8.14 15.44
C ILE A 42 4.97 -6.74 15.54
N GLN A 43 4.17 -5.71 15.81
CA GLN A 43 4.65 -4.34 16.00
C GLN A 43 5.68 -4.25 17.13
N ARG A 44 5.41 -4.90 18.27
CA ARG A 44 6.37 -4.94 19.38
C ARG A 44 7.68 -5.61 19.00
N ALA A 45 7.66 -6.65 18.16
CA ALA A 45 8.86 -7.28 17.63
C ALA A 45 9.65 -6.34 16.71
N MET A 46 8.97 -5.45 15.97
CA MET A 46 9.60 -4.50 15.04
C MET A 46 10.11 -3.22 15.73
N TYR A 47 9.30 -2.65 16.62
CA TYR A 47 9.53 -1.32 17.22
C TYR A 47 9.90 -1.38 18.71
N GLY A 48 9.99 -2.57 19.32
CA GLY A 48 10.19 -2.72 20.76
C GLY A 48 8.98 -2.20 21.56
N ASP A 49 9.24 -1.48 22.63
CA ASP A 49 8.20 -0.84 23.45
C ASP A 49 7.80 0.56 22.93
N GLY A 50 8.36 0.99 21.78
CA GLY A 50 8.02 2.26 21.13
C GLY A 50 6.69 2.20 20.38
N SER A 51 6.08 3.37 20.16
CA SER A 51 4.96 3.50 19.24
C SER A 51 5.48 3.61 17.80
N PRO A 52 4.83 2.96 16.80
CA PRO A 52 5.14 3.19 15.39
C PRO A 52 4.66 4.58 14.91
N ASN A 53 3.90 5.30 15.73
CA ASN A 53 3.35 6.62 15.45
C ASN A 53 4.06 7.70 16.24
N SER A 54 4.49 8.78 15.57
CA SER A 54 5.18 9.93 16.16
C SER A 54 4.74 11.24 15.52
N PHE A 55 4.61 12.29 16.33
CA PHE A 55 4.43 13.67 15.85
C PHE A 55 5.78 14.39 15.61
N GLU A 56 6.88 13.71 15.92
CA GLU A 56 8.21 14.19 15.63
C GLU A 56 8.82 13.40 14.48
N PRO A 57 9.64 14.03 13.63
CA PRO A 57 10.29 13.34 12.53
C PRO A 57 11.24 12.26 13.05
N ILE A 58 11.41 11.17 12.27
CA ILE A 58 12.31 10.06 12.63
C ILE A 58 13.77 10.51 12.59
N TYR A 59 14.11 11.36 11.63
CA TYR A 59 15.44 11.94 11.45
C TYR A 59 15.36 13.46 11.52
N PRO A 60 16.47 14.16 11.79
CA PRO A 60 16.50 15.62 11.68
C PRO A 60 16.14 16.05 10.24
N PRO A 61 15.27 17.07 10.07
CA PRO A 61 15.06 17.68 8.77
C PRO A 61 16.37 18.14 8.11
N GLY A 62 16.49 17.94 6.82
CA GLY A 62 17.71 18.30 6.10
C GLY A 62 17.56 18.25 4.59
N GLU A 63 18.56 18.80 3.90
CA GLU A 63 18.63 18.77 2.45
C GLU A 63 20.07 18.55 1.98
N GLY A 64 20.25 17.97 0.81
CA GLY A 64 21.56 17.75 0.23
C GLY A 64 21.63 16.70 -0.88
N ILE A 65 22.81 16.51 -1.41
CA ILE A 65 23.09 15.52 -2.44
C ILE A 65 23.31 14.15 -1.78
N THR A 66 22.57 13.14 -2.23
CA THR A 66 22.72 11.75 -1.81
C THR A 66 23.96 11.11 -2.44
N ALA A 67 24.34 9.92 -1.96
CA ALA A 67 25.44 9.15 -2.55
C ALA A 67 25.18 8.76 -4.02
N ALA A 68 23.91 8.70 -4.45
CA ALA A 68 23.51 8.45 -5.83
C ALA A 68 23.53 9.71 -6.72
N GLY A 69 23.88 10.88 -6.17
CA GLY A 69 23.91 12.15 -6.90
C GLY A 69 22.56 12.87 -7.00
N GLN A 70 21.52 12.33 -6.39
CA GLN A 70 20.18 12.91 -6.29
C GLN A 70 20.17 14.04 -5.26
N TYR A 71 19.34 15.08 -5.45
CA TYR A 71 19.11 16.08 -4.42
C TYR A 71 17.87 15.71 -3.61
N LYS A 72 18.01 15.66 -2.30
CA LYS A 72 16.91 15.24 -1.39
C LYS A 72 16.64 16.32 -0.34
N ILE A 73 15.36 16.60 -0.11
CA ILE A 73 14.85 17.36 1.03
C ILE A 73 14.07 16.35 1.88
N SER A 74 14.44 16.20 3.15
CA SER A 74 13.89 15.17 4.03
C SER A 74 13.17 15.75 5.24
N GLU A 75 12.20 14.96 5.76
CA GLU A 75 11.41 15.23 6.96
C GLU A 75 10.59 16.52 6.86
N ILE A 76 10.01 16.80 5.71
CA ILE A 76 9.08 17.90 5.49
C ILE A 76 7.74 17.54 6.17
N ALA A 77 7.30 18.34 7.14
CA ALA A 77 6.00 18.16 7.77
C ALA A 77 4.88 18.66 6.84
N TYR A 78 3.98 17.77 6.41
CA TYR A 78 2.82 18.13 5.57
C TYR A 78 1.53 18.34 6.38
N GLY A 79 1.54 18.00 7.67
CA GLY A 79 0.39 18.19 8.55
C GLY A 79 0.78 18.02 10.02
N THR A 80 -0.15 18.41 10.92
CA THR A 80 0.02 18.30 12.37
C THR A 80 -1.15 17.61 13.05
N HIS A 81 -2.16 17.21 12.27
CA HIS A 81 -3.38 16.59 12.81
C HIS A 81 -3.18 15.11 13.15
N TYR A 82 -2.42 14.41 12.34
CA TYR A 82 -2.10 12.99 12.52
C TYR A 82 -0.59 12.80 12.73
N PRO A 83 -0.17 11.74 13.45
CA PRO A 83 1.25 11.40 13.55
C PRO A 83 1.80 10.93 12.20
N ASN A 84 3.12 10.86 12.09
CA ASN A 84 3.83 10.45 10.87
C ASN A 84 3.49 11.33 9.63
N SER A 85 3.04 12.58 9.84
CA SER A 85 2.73 13.50 8.74
C SER A 85 4.01 14.14 8.18
N PHE A 86 4.91 13.30 7.68
CA PHE A 86 6.21 13.72 7.10
C PHE A 86 6.39 13.12 5.72
N LEU A 87 7.07 13.87 4.84
CA LEU A 87 7.43 13.40 3.50
C LEU A 87 8.86 13.82 3.15
N ASP A 88 9.42 13.12 2.18
CA ASP A 88 10.69 13.48 1.54
C ASP A 88 10.45 13.81 0.08
N ILE A 89 11.19 14.79 -0.46
CA ILE A 89 11.22 15.09 -1.89
C ILE A 89 12.62 14.75 -2.40
N THR A 90 12.69 13.93 -3.45
CA THR A 90 13.98 13.58 -4.11
C THR A 90 13.92 13.96 -5.58
N TYR A 91 14.89 14.72 -6.01
CA TYR A 91 15.08 15.13 -7.42
C TYR A 91 16.19 14.29 -8.04
N PRO A 92 16.13 14.01 -9.35
CA PRO A 92 17.14 13.20 -10.04
C PRO A 92 18.58 13.76 -9.93
N ASP A 93 18.73 15.06 -9.78
CA ASP A 93 20.00 15.78 -9.65
C ASP A 93 19.80 17.12 -8.91
N ALA A 94 20.84 17.96 -8.89
CA ALA A 94 20.84 19.27 -8.22
C ALA A 94 19.99 20.35 -8.94
N ASP A 95 19.54 20.12 -10.17
CA ASP A 95 18.64 21.01 -10.89
C ASP A 95 17.19 20.75 -10.48
N THR A 96 16.79 21.32 -9.35
CA THR A 96 15.43 21.17 -8.80
C THR A 96 14.36 21.93 -9.60
N GLU A 97 14.75 22.89 -10.46
CA GLU A 97 13.83 23.68 -11.28
C GLU A 97 13.48 23.00 -12.62
N ALA A 98 14.17 21.91 -12.98
CA ALA A 98 13.89 21.19 -14.21
C ALA A 98 12.45 20.64 -14.23
N ASP A 99 11.75 20.86 -15.35
CA ASP A 99 10.38 20.38 -15.55
C ASP A 99 10.37 18.84 -15.71
N ARG A 100 10.03 18.15 -14.64
CA ARG A 100 9.96 16.69 -14.56
C ARG A 100 8.58 16.23 -14.07
N PRO A 101 8.09 15.06 -14.50
CA PRO A 101 6.91 14.47 -13.89
C PRO A 101 7.18 14.10 -12.43
N THR A 102 6.12 14.07 -11.63
CA THR A 102 6.20 13.78 -10.20
C THR A 102 5.58 12.43 -9.89
N LEU A 103 6.28 11.61 -9.12
CA LEU A 103 5.76 10.36 -8.58
C LEU A 103 5.58 10.49 -7.06
N PHE A 104 4.33 10.34 -6.61
CA PHE A 104 4.01 10.15 -5.20
C PHE A 104 4.11 8.67 -4.87
N TYR A 105 4.89 8.34 -3.84
CA TYR A 105 5.06 6.97 -3.38
C TYR A 105 4.55 6.78 -1.96
N PHE A 106 3.79 5.69 -1.76
CA PHE A 106 3.24 5.27 -0.48
C PHE A 106 3.74 3.87 -0.13
N HIS A 107 4.42 3.76 1.00
CA HIS A 107 5.06 2.51 1.42
C HIS A 107 4.06 1.41 1.81
N GLY A 108 4.52 0.17 1.80
CA GLY A 108 3.79 -0.98 2.31
C GLY A 108 3.90 -1.16 3.83
N GLY A 109 3.69 -2.40 4.29
CA GLY A 109 3.80 -2.77 5.71
C GLY A 109 2.46 -3.02 6.41
N GLY A 110 1.41 -3.39 5.66
CA GLY A 110 0.12 -3.86 6.20
C GLY A 110 -0.60 -2.84 7.09
N PHE A 111 -0.28 -1.56 6.96
CA PHE A 111 -0.74 -0.45 7.81
C PHE A 111 -0.26 -0.51 9.27
N PHE A 112 0.50 -1.50 9.68
CA PHE A 112 1.02 -1.63 11.04
C PHE A 112 2.54 -1.43 11.14
N GLY A 113 3.22 -1.31 10.01
CA GLY A 113 4.66 -1.13 9.94
C GLY A 113 5.08 -0.41 8.66
N GLY A 114 6.39 -0.21 8.51
CA GLY A 114 6.97 0.51 7.38
C GLY A 114 7.13 2.01 7.62
N SER A 115 7.85 2.63 6.72
CA SER A 115 8.02 4.08 6.62
C SER A 115 8.63 4.45 5.27
N LYS A 116 8.62 5.74 4.93
CA LYS A 116 9.31 6.28 3.74
C LYS A 116 10.81 5.92 3.69
N ASN A 117 11.44 5.70 4.83
CA ASN A 117 12.87 5.36 4.93
C ASN A 117 13.13 3.85 5.03
N MET A 118 12.17 3.08 5.54
CA MET A 118 12.28 1.62 5.72
C MET A 118 11.66 0.86 4.54
N GLY A 119 10.72 1.47 3.82
CA GLY A 119 9.89 0.76 2.86
C GLY A 119 8.90 -0.20 3.56
N ASP A 120 8.64 -1.33 2.93
CA ASP A 120 7.76 -2.39 3.46
C ASP A 120 8.57 -3.47 4.17
N PRO A 121 8.52 -3.58 5.50
CA PRO A 121 9.26 -4.61 6.24
C PRO A 121 8.70 -6.02 6.02
N MET A 122 7.54 -6.16 5.37
CA MET A 122 6.92 -7.44 5.03
C MET A 122 7.28 -7.91 3.60
N ALA A 123 7.78 -7.00 2.76
CA ALA A 123 8.20 -7.33 1.40
C ALA A 123 9.52 -8.11 1.40
N ALA A 124 9.65 -9.03 0.42
CA ALA A 124 10.89 -9.77 0.21
C ALA A 124 11.97 -8.91 -0.50
N SER A 125 11.61 -7.71 -0.95
CA SER A 125 12.46 -6.84 -1.73
C SER A 125 12.40 -5.39 -1.25
N ASP A 126 13.48 -4.64 -1.48
CA ASP A 126 13.61 -3.25 -1.04
C ASP A 126 12.91 -2.30 -2.01
N SER A 127 11.75 -1.78 -1.60
CA SER A 127 10.99 -0.79 -2.38
C SER A 127 11.67 0.59 -2.44
N THR A 128 12.61 0.89 -1.54
CA THR A 128 13.38 2.15 -1.61
C THR A 128 14.30 2.15 -2.83
N ALA A 129 14.93 1.01 -3.16
CA ALA A 129 15.72 0.87 -4.38
C ALA A 129 14.88 1.07 -5.66
N LEU A 130 13.62 0.64 -5.64
CA LEU A 130 12.69 0.84 -6.76
C LEU A 130 12.42 2.32 -7.03
N ILE A 131 12.11 3.09 -5.99
CA ILE A 131 11.83 4.53 -6.15
C ILE A 131 13.09 5.33 -6.50
N ASP A 132 14.27 4.94 -5.99
CA ASP A 132 15.55 5.54 -6.38
C ASP A 132 15.85 5.37 -7.87
N ASP A 133 15.56 4.19 -8.42
CA ASP A 133 15.73 3.94 -9.85
C ASP A 133 14.69 4.65 -10.72
N ILE A 134 13.46 4.83 -10.23
CA ILE A 134 12.46 5.67 -10.92
C ILE A 134 12.89 7.14 -10.87
N CYS A 135 13.44 7.59 -9.74
CA CYS A 135 14.05 8.93 -9.64
C CYS A 135 15.16 9.10 -10.69
N ALA A 136 16.09 8.14 -10.76
CA ALA A 136 17.17 8.14 -11.75
C ALA A 136 16.65 8.09 -13.21
N ALA A 137 15.44 7.57 -13.43
CA ALA A 137 14.78 7.61 -14.73
C ALA A 137 14.15 8.97 -15.07
N GLY A 138 14.28 9.98 -14.19
CA GLY A 138 13.92 11.38 -14.44
C GLY A 138 12.62 11.86 -13.79
N TYR A 139 12.17 11.21 -12.70
CA TYR A 139 10.98 11.61 -11.94
C TYR A 139 11.37 12.31 -10.64
N ASN A 140 10.71 13.41 -10.29
CA ASN A 140 10.71 13.88 -8.92
C ASN A 140 9.91 12.89 -8.06
N ILE A 141 10.46 12.50 -6.90
CA ILE A 141 9.80 11.55 -5.99
C ILE A 141 9.32 12.29 -4.75
N VAL A 142 8.04 12.14 -4.43
CA VAL A 142 7.46 12.54 -3.14
C VAL A 142 7.14 11.26 -2.37
N ASN A 143 7.97 10.92 -1.39
CA ASN A 143 7.87 9.70 -0.59
C ASN A 143 7.24 10.02 0.77
N VAL A 144 6.10 9.41 1.09
CA VAL A 144 5.17 9.86 2.12
C VAL A 144 5.04 8.84 3.23
N ASP A 145 5.20 9.28 4.49
CA ASP A 145 4.79 8.55 5.68
C ASP A 145 3.32 8.81 6.01
N TYR A 146 2.70 7.90 6.74
CA TYR A 146 1.33 7.99 7.22
C TYR A 146 1.15 7.26 8.56
N ALA A 147 0.08 7.59 9.30
CA ALA A 147 -0.24 6.99 10.59
C ALA A 147 -0.59 5.50 10.47
N LEU A 148 -0.16 4.73 11.47
CA LEU A 148 -0.29 3.29 11.50
C LEU A 148 -1.32 2.84 12.54
N VAL A 149 -1.92 1.67 12.29
CA VAL A 149 -2.82 1.01 13.25
C VAL A 149 -2.03 0.57 14.51
N PRO A 150 -2.68 0.35 15.67
CA PRO A 150 -4.14 0.34 15.87
C PRO A 150 -4.75 1.72 16.16
N ASP A 151 -3.95 2.75 16.36
CA ASP A 151 -4.43 4.06 16.81
C ASP A 151 -5.18 4.81 15.70
N HIS A 152 -4.80 4.52 14.43
CA HIS A 152 -5.35 5.18 13.25
C HIS A 152 -5.85 4.15 12.23
N LEU A 153 -7.16 3.90 12.28
CA LEU A 153 -7.84 2.95 11.40
C LEU A 153 -8.20 3.59 10.05
N PHE A 154 -8.68 2.77 9.11
CA PHE A 154 -9.29 3.20 7.85
C PHE A 154 -10.43 4.22 8.10
N PRO A 155 -10.50 5.35 7.38
CA PRO A 155 -9.65 5.71 6.24
C PRO A 155 -8.50 6.69 6.59
N THR A 156 -8.02 6.78 7.83
CA THR A 156 -7.03 7.79 8.25
C THR A 156 -5.77 7.85 7.35
N PRO A 157 -5.08 6.75 7.01
CA PRO A 157 -3.94 6.79 6.09
C PRO A 157 -4.30 7.36 4.72
N LEU A 158 -5.50 7.07 4.20
CA LEU A 158 -5.98 7.62 2.94
C LEU A 158 -6.29 9.13 3.03
N ILE A 159 -6.76 9.61 4.18
CA ILE A 159 -6.92 11.05 4.45
C ILE A 159 -5.54 11.72 4.44
N GLN A 160 -4.54 11.13 5.11
CA GLN A 160 -3.18 11.68 5.11
C GLN A 160 -2.53 11.68 3.73
N MET A 161 -2.80 10.64 2.91
CA MET A 161 -2.41 10.64 1.50
C MET A 161 -2.96 11.87 0.77
N ASN A 162 -4.24 12.18 0.97
CA ASN A 162 -4.86 13.38 0.40
C ASN A 162 -4.26 14.68 0.97
N GLU A 163 -3.97 14.74 2.28
CA GLU A 163 -3.32 15.89 2.93
C GLU A 163 -1.90 16.13 2.39
N ALA A 164 -1.10 15.07 2.20
CA ALA A 164 0.25 15.17 1.64
C ALA A 164 0.23 15.69 0.20
N ILE A 165 -0.70 15.19 -0.61
CA ILE A 165 -0.89 15.65 -2.00
C ILE A 165 -1.34 17.12 -2.02
N SER A 166 -2.32 17.50 -1.17
CA SER A 166 -2.79 18.88 -1.04
C SER A 166 -1.67 19.83 -0.60
N PHE A 167 -0.82 19.38 0.33
CA PHE A 167 0.35 20.14 0.75
C PHE A 167 1.32 20.41 -0.41
N ILE A 168 1.63 19.40 -1.19
CA ILE A 168 2.52 19.58 -2.36
C ILE A 168 1.86 20.47 -3.41
N GLU A 169 0.54 20.37 -3.65
CA GLU A 169 -0.17 21.29 -4.55
C GLU A 169 -0.08 22.76 -4.07
N GLU A 170 -0.22 23.00 -2.76
CA GLU A 170 -0.11 24.35 -2.17
C GLU A 170 1.32 24.91 -2.29
N TYR A 171 2.36 24.05 -2.12
CA TYR A 171 3.76 24.46 -2.11
C TYR A 171 4.53 24.08 -3.38
N LYS A 172 3.84 23.73 -4.47
CA LYS A 172 4.47 23.26 -5.72
C LYS A 172 5.50 24.21 -6.30
N ASP A 173 5.24 25.52 -6.21
CA ASP A 173 6.17 26.55 -6.70
C ASP A 173 7.41 26.67 -5.81
N VAL A 174 7.28 26.39 -4.50
CA VAL A 174 8.40 26.42 -3.54
C VAL A 174 9.33 25.24 -3.76
N TYR A 175 8.75 24.07 -4.04
CA TYR A 175 9.50 22.83 -4.25
C TYR A 175 9.71 22.51 -5.73
N HIS A 176 9.31 23.38 -6.66
CA HIS A 176 9.42 23.18 -8.11
C HIS A 176 8.86 21.82 -8.56
N ILE A 177 7.70 21.44 -8.02
CA ILE A 177 7.02 20.17 -8.32
C ILE A 177 5.98 20.39 -9.41
N ASN A 178 6.08 19.59 -10.49
CA ASN A 178 5.07 19.56 -11.52
C ASN A 178 3.87 18.73 -11.06
N MET A 179 2.71 19.39 -10.88
CA MET A 179 1.46 18.77 -10.45
C MET A 179 0.48 18.49 -11.63
N ASP A 180 0.91 18.67 -12.88
CA ASP A 180 0.11 18.37 -14.07
C ASP A 180 0.45 17.02 -14.72
N ARG A 181 1.53 16.37 -14.26
CA ARG A 181 2.01 15.06 -14.76
C ARG A 181 2.33 14.13 -13.60
N ILE A 182 1.31 13.77 -12.84
CA ILE A 182 1.45 13.00 -11.61
C ILE A 182 1.35 11.50 -11.90
N VAL A 183 2.24 10.74 -11.30
CA VAL A 183 2.11 9.30 -11.10
C VAL A 183 1.87 9.05 -9.61
N ILE A 184 0.89 8.21 -9.27
CA ILE A 184 0.68 7.76 -7.91
C ILE A 184 1.05 6.28 -7.85
N MET A 185 1.97 5.94 -6.95
CA MET A 185 2.46 4.58 -6.79
C MET A 185 2.42 4.16 -5.33
N GLY A 186 2.10 2.91 -5.09
CA GLY A 186 2.25 2.30 -3.79
C GLY A 186 2.52 0.81 -3.89
N SER A 187 3.16 0.27 -2.85
CA SER A 187 3.41 -1.16 -2.71
C SER A 187 2.57 -1.70 -1.55
N SER A 188 1.95 -2.90 -1.71
CA SER A 188 1.20 -3.57 -0.63
C SER A 188 0.10 -2.67 -0.03
N ALA A 189 0.22 -2.29 1.24
CA ALA A 189 -0.71 -1.35 1.90
C ALA A 189 -0.79 0.00 1.16
N GLY A 190 0.34 0.54 0.71
CA GLY A 190 0.38 1.74 -0.11
C GLY A 190 -0.31 1.57 -1.47
N ALA A 191 -0.24 0.37 -2.05
CA ALA A 191 -0.95 0.04 -3.29
C ALA A 191 -2.48 -0.01 -3.09
N ILE A 192 -2.95 -0.47 -1.92
CA ILE A 192 -4.37 -0.37 -1.54
C ILE A 192 -4.80 1.11 -1.53
N MET A 193 -4.04 1.97 -0.85
CA MET A 193 -4.32 3.41 -0.79
C MET A 193 -4.30 4.04 -2.18
N THR A 194 -3.33 3.68 -3.03
CA THR A 194 -3.23 4.16 -4.41
C THR A 194 -4.45 3.77 -5.23
N ALA A 195 -4.90 2.51 -5.16
CA ALA A 195 -6.11 2.04 -5.86
C ALA A 195 -7.38 2.75 -5.36
N GLN A 196 -7.51 2.95 -4.04
CA GLN A 196 -8.62 3.68 -3.43
C GLN A 196 -8.60 5.16 -3.82
N TYR A 197 -7.44 5.82 -3.78
CA TYR A 197 -7.33 7.24 -4.14
C TYR A 197 -7.62 7.48 -5.62
N ALA A 198 -7.11 6.64 -6.51
CA ALA A 198 -7.45 6.69 -7.93
C ALA A 198 -8.96 6.52 -8.17
N THR A 199 -9.62 5.71 -7.33
CA THR A 199 -11.09 5.58 -7.38
C THR A 199 -11.77 6.84 -6.83
N LEU A 200 -11.24 7.48 -5.77
CA LEU A 200 -11.78 8.75 -5.26
C LEU A 200 -11.81 9.84 -6.32
N ILE A 201 -10.71 10.04 -7.06
CA ILE A 201 -10.62 11.10 -8.09
C ILE A 201 -11.45 10.81 -9.34
N SER A 202 -11.82 9.53 -9.58
CA SER A 202 -12.54 9.09 -10.78
C SER A 202 -14.01 8.75 -10.55
N ALA A 203 -14.43 8.60 -9.29
CA ALA A 203 -15.79 8.20 -8.90
C ALA A 203 -16.33 9.05 -7.73
N PRO A 204 -17.04 10.16 -8.00
CA PRO A 204 -17.55 11.08 -6.98
C PRO A 204 -18.42 10.39 -5.90
N GLU A 205 -19.15 9.34 -6.26
CA GLU A 205 -19.95 8.58 -5.29
C GLU A 205 -19.08 7.80 -4.28
N TYR A 206 -17.89 7.34 -4.68
CA TYR A 206 -16.94 6.72 -3.77
C TYR A 206 -16.26 7.76 -2.86
N ALA A 207 -15.92 8.93 -3.40
CA ALA A 207 -15.42 10.06 -2.63
C ALA A 207 -16.42 10.48 -1.53
N LYS A 208 -17.70 10.58 -1.90
CA LYS A 208 -18.80 10.87 -0.97
C LYS A 208 -19.00 9.76 0.07
N LEU A 209 -18.87 8.48 -0.34
CA LEU A 209 -18.99 7.32 0.55
C LEU A 209 -17.91 7.34 1.65
N LEU A 210 -16.69 7.75 1.31
CA LEU A 210 -15.59 7.87 2.27
C LEU A 210 -15.56 9.22 3.00
N GLY A 211 -16.25 10.23 2.49
CA GLY A 211 -16.21 11.60 3.03
C GLY A 211 -14.88 12.29 2.79
N ILE A 212 -14.19 11.94 1.70
CA ILE A 212 -12.89 12.52 1.31
C ILE A 212 -13.09 13.27 0.00
N GLU A 213 -12.83 14.56 -0.01
CA GLU A 213 -12.73 15.37 -1.22
C GLU A 213 -11.30 15.30 -1.75
N PRO A 214 -11.07 14.73 -2.95
CA PRO A 214 -9.72 14.54 -3.47
C PRO A 214 -9.06 15.89 -3.78
N ALA A 215 -7.77 16.01 -3.45
CA ALA A 215 -6.96 17.19 -3.71
C ALA A 215 -6.52 17.31 -5.19
N LEU A 216 -6.66 16.24 -5.97
CA LEU A 216 -6.32 16.19 -7.38
C LEU A 216 -7.56 16.07 -8.25
N GLU A 217 -7.50 16.74 -9.40
CA GLU A 217 -8.37 16.47 -10.52
C GLU A 217 -7.85 15.27 -11.35
N LYS A 218 -8.76 14.55 -12.01
CA LYS A 218 -8.39 13.35 -12.79
C LYS A 218 -7.35 13.63 -13.89
N ASP A 219 -7.41 14.80 -14.50
CA ASP A 219 -6.54 15.19 -15.62
C ASP A 219 -5.09 15.49 -15.19
N GLN A 220 -4.83 15.65 -13.88
CA GLN A 220 -3.49 15.80 -13.31
C GLN A 220 -2.77 14.45 -13.18
N VAL A 221 -3.52 13.32 -13.11
CA VAL A 221 -2.97 11.99 -12.88
C VAL A 221 -2.74 11.26 -14.18
N ALA A 222 -1.50 11.22 -14.61
CA ALA A 222 -1.07 10.56 -15.84
C ALA A 222 -1.17 9.03 -15.75
N ALA A 223 -0.85 8.47 -14.58
CA ALA A 223 -0.91 7.02 -14.34
C ALA A 223 -0.93 6.68 -12.86
N VAL A 224 -1.35 5.44 -12.55
CA VAL A 224 -1.20 4.83 -11.23
C VAL A 224 -0.45 3.52 -11.34
N VAL A 225 0.34 3.19 -10.30
CA VAL A 225 1.08 1.92 -10.19
C VAL A 225 0.64 1.19 -8.93
N ILE A 226 0.06 0.01 -9.11
CA ILE A 226 -0.46 -0.82 -8.02
C ILE A 226 0.45 -2.04 -7.89
N ASP A 227 1.33 -2.01 -6.89
CA ASP A 227 2.30 -3.08 -6.66
C ASP A 227 1.77 -4.05 -5.59
N ASP A 228 1.10 -5.09 -6.08
CA ASP A 228 0.68 -6.28 -5.34
C ASP A 228 -0.22 -6.00 -4.12
N ALA A 229 -1.43 -5.50 -4.36
CA ALA A 229 -2.38 -5.08 -3.33
C ALA A 229 -3.50 -6.10 -3.07
N PRO A 230 -3.78 -6.48 -1.79
CA PRO A 230 -5.00 -7.20 -1.43
C PRO A 230 -6.19 -6.23 -1.36
N ILE A 231 -7.06 -6.25 -2.35
CA ILE A 231 -8.19 -5.31 -2.49
C ILE A 231 -9.55 -5.98 -2.33
N ASP A 232 -9.69 -7.24 -2.73
CA ASP A 232 -10.94 -8.01 -2.70
C ASP A 232 -11.10 -8.76 -1.38
N TYR A 233 -11.65 -8.08 -0.36
CA TYR A 233 -11.77 -8.62 1.00
C TYR A 233 -12.58 -9.92 1.05
N ARG A 234 -13.60 -10.05 0.22
CA ARG A 234 -14.49 -11.23 0.21
C ARG A 234 -13.75 -12.50 -0.18
N ASN A 235 -12.74 -12.38 -1.02
CA ASN A 235 -11.94 -13.50 -1.52
C ASN A 235 -10.61 -13.71 -0.79
N MET A 236 -10.26 -12.86 0.19
CA MET A 236 -9.03 -13.00 0.97
C MET A 236 -9.00 -14.24 1.85
N GLY A 237 -7.82 -14.84 2.00
CA GLY A 237 -7.53 -15.84 3.02
C GLY A 237 -7.48 -15.23 4.43
N LEU A 238 -7.49 -16.08 5.46
CA LEU A 238 -7.57 -15.63 6.86
C LEU A 238 -6.42 -14.69 7.26
N SER A 239 -5.19 -15.00 6.89
CA SER A 239 -4.01 -14.15 7.20
C SER A 239 -4.18 -12.73 6.66
N CYS A 240 -4.56 -12.61 5.41
CA CYS A 240 -4.80 -11.32 4.77
C CYS A 240 -6.01 -10.60 5.39
N ARG A 241 -7.11 -11.31 5.67
CA ARG A 241 -8.25 -10.73 6.42
C ARG A 241 -7.86 -10.24 7.82
N MET A 242 -6.90 -10.87 8.48
CA MET A 242 -6.41 -10.39 9.77
C MET A 242 -5.69 -9.05 9.62
N LEU A 243 -4.88 -8.86 8.59
CA LEU A 243 -4.19 -7.59 8.32
C LEU A 243 -5.16 -6.49 7.90
N VAL A 244 -5.96 -6.76 6.87
CA VAL A 244 -6.94 -5.79 6.34
C VAL A 244 -8.05 -5.51 7.35
N GLY A 245 -8.58 -6.54 8.01
CA GLY A 245 -9.58 -6.36 9.07
C GLY A 245 -9.04 -5.57 10.26
N ASN A 246 -7.74 -5.74 10.58
CA ASN A 246 -7.07 -4.92 11.58
C ASN A 246 -7.01 -3.45 11.17
N TYR A 247 -6.70 -3.17 9.90
CA TYR A 247 -6.69 -1.83 9.34
C TYR A 247 -8.10 -1.19 9.36
N VAL A 248 -9.13 -1.95 8.99
CA VAL A 248 -10.49 -1.39 8.86
C VAL A 248 -11.14 -1.13 10.22
N LYS A 249 -11.05 -2.09 11.17
CA LYS A 249 -11.70 -1.95 12.49
C LYS A 249 -11.12 -2.78 13.64
N GLY A 250 -10.00 -3.46 13.43
CA GLY A 250 -9.42 -4.34 14.45
C GLY A 250 -10.09 -5.73 14.54
N SER A 251 -10.77 -6.20 13.49
CA SER A 251 -11.48 -7.49 13.44
C SER A 251 -11.59 -8.02 12.02
N VAL A 252 -11.52 -9.36 11.85
CA VAL A 252 -11.78 -10.00 10.55
C VAL A 252 -13.27 -10.01 10.17
N TYR A 253 -14.17 -9.67 11.06
CA TYR A 253 -15.62 -9.72 10.83
C TYR A 253 -16.14 -8.36 10.35
N LEU A 254 -15.84 -8.00 9.11
CA LEU A 254 -16.36 -6.79 8.48
C LEU A 254 -17.82 -7.01 8.05
N ASN A 255 -18.66 -5.99 8.25
CA ASN A 255 -20.00 -5.96 7.69
C ASN A 255 -19.99 -5.46 6.23
N GLU A 256 -21.13 -5.53 5.54
CA GLU A 256 -21.25 -5.14 4.13
C GLU A 256 -20.91 -3.66 3.87
N ASP A 257 -21.22 -2.76 4.79
CA ASP A 257 -20.89 -1.33 4.66
C ASP A 257 -19.37 -1.10 4.79
N GLU A 258 -18.73 -1.74 5.76
CA GLU A 258 -17.27 -1.69 5.95
C GLU A 258 -16.54 -2.28 4.76
N ILE A 259 -17.02 -3.41 4.21
CA ILE A 259 -16.46 -4.02 3.00
C ILE A 259 -16.64 -3.09 1.79
N ASN A 260 -17.84 -2.55 1.59
CA ASN A 260 -18.15 -1.65 0.49
C ASN A 260 -17.32 -0.36 0.51
N ARG A 261 -16.98 0.14 1.70
CA ARG A 261 -16.08 1.30 1.85
C ARG A 261 -14.62 0.95 1.57
N TYR A 262 -14.20 -0.27 1.92
CA TYR A 262 -12.82 -0.72 1.71
C TYR A 262 -12.54 -1.13 0.27
N GLU A 263 -13.41 -1.94 -0.35
CA GLU A 263 -13.25 -2.46 -1.71
C GLU A 263 -13.49 -1.38 -2.76
N CYS A 264 -12.45 -0.91 -3.43
CA CYS A 264 -12.57 0.12 -4.45
C CYS A 264 -12.95 -0.43 -5.86
N ILE A 265 -12.66 -1.70 -6.15
CA ILE A 265 -12.90 -2.30 -7.48
C ILE A 265 -14.34 -2.13 -7.96
N PRO A 266 -15.41 -2.37 -7.15
CA PRO A 266 -16.78 -2.17 -7.59
C PRO A 266 -17.12 -0.73 -8.01
N HIS A 267 -16.38 0.25 -7.48
CA HIS A 267 -16.62 1.67 -7.71
C HIS A 267 -15.82 2.26 -8.88
N MET A 268 -14.89 1.51 -9.47
CA MET A 268 -14.08 1.96 -10.60
C MET A 268 -14.96 2.27 -11.82
N THR A 269 -14.67 3.42 -12.47
CA THR A 269 -15.37 3.93 -13.64
C THR A 269 -14.43 4.06 -14.84
N SER A 270 -14.97 4.45 -16.00
CA SER A 270 -14.18 4.77 -17.19
C SER A 270 -13.24 5.98 -17.03
N ASP A 271 -13.42 6.76 -15.98
CA ASP A 271 -12.57 7.91 -15.66
C ASP A 271 -11.35 7.54 -14.77
N TYR A 272 -11.20 6.25 -14.41
CA TYR A 272 -10.05 5.77 -13.66
C TYR A 272 -8.75 6.01 -14.45
N PRO A 273 -7.66 6.46 -13.81
CA PRO A 273 -6.39 6.71 -14.52
C PRO A 273 -5.82 5.46 -15.18
N ALA A 274 -4.98 5.65 -16.19
CA ALA A 274 -4.22 4.55 -16.77
C ALA A 274 -3.42 3.83 -15.68
N ALA A 275 -3.43 2.49 -15.67
CA ALA A 275 -2.92 1.72 -14.54
C ALA A 275 -1.85 0.69 -14.95
N PHE A 276 -0.80 0.58 -14.11
CA PHE A 276 0.17 -0.50 -14.17
C PHE A 276 0.04 -1.38 -12.93
N LEU A 277 -0.29 -2.65 -13.13
CA LEU A 277 -0.58 -3.62 -12.09
C LEU A 277 0.55 -4.65 -12.02
N LEU A 278 1.09 -4.89 -10.85
CA LEU A 278 2.06 -5.94 -10.57
C LEU A 278 1.39 -7.01 -9.71
N GLY A 279 1.26 -8.24 -10.23
CA GLY A 279 0.62 -9.34 -9.54
C GLY A 279 1.63 -10.39 -9.09
N SER A 280 1.77 -10.59 -7.77
CA SER A 280 2.60 -11.64 -7.21
C SER A 280 1.86 -12.44 -6.13
N GLU A 281 1.97 -12.12 -4.86
CA GLU A 281 1.24 -12.79 -3.77
C GLU A 281 -0.27 -12.56 -3.89
N TYR A 282 -0.68 -11.32 -4.20
CA TYR A 282 -2.08 -10.93 -4.38
C TYR A 282 -2.51 -10.94 -5.85
N ARG A 283 -1.93 -11.87 -6.63
CA ARG A 283 -2.21 -12.07 -8.06
C ARG A 283 -3.71 -12.08 -8.40
N ALA A 284 -4.51 -12.75 -7.59
CA ALA A 284 -5.96 -12.87 -7.83
C ALA A 284 -6.67 -11.51 -7.76
N ASP A 285 -6.25 -10.65 -6.85
CA ASP A 285 -6.77 -9.29 -6.71
C ASP A 285 -6.38 -8.44 -7.91
N MET A 286 -5.12 -8.53 -8.37
CA MET A 286 -4.63 -7.80 -9.55
C MET A 286 -5.35 -8.25 -10.83
N ILE A 287 -5.64 -9.54 -11.00
CA ILE A 287 -6.46 -10.07 -12.10
C ILE A 287 -7.90 -9.52 -12.00
N SER A 288 -8.48 -9.49 -10.80
CA SER A 288 -9.83 -8.95 -10.59
C SER A 288 -9.90 -7.47 -10.96
N MET A 289 -8.89 -6.69 -10.54
CA MET A 289 -8.76 -5.27 -10.91
C MET A 289 -8.57 -5.08 -12.42
N SER A 290 -7.66 -5.83 -13.05
CA SER A 290 -7.43 -5.80 -14.52
C SER A 290 -8.70 -6.10 -15.29
N ARG A 291 -9.49 -7.09 -14.85
CA ARG A 291 -10.77 -7.43 -15.46
C ARG A 291 -11.76 -6.25 -15.36
N LYS A 292 -11.84 -5.61 -14.20
CA LYS A 292 -12.69 -4.44 -14.01
C LYS A 292 -12.27 -3.26 -14.89
N LEU A 293 -10.97 -2.97 -14.97
CA LEU A 293 -10.43 -1.92 -15.83
C LEU A 293 -10.73 -2.20 -17.31
N THR A 294 -10.64 -3.47 -17.75
CA THR A 294 -11.07 -3.88 -19.10
C THR A 294 -12.56 -3.62 -19.31
N GLU A 295 -13.41 -4.00 -18.34
CA GLU A 295 -14.88 -3.81 -18.41
C GLU A 295 -15.24 -2.34 -18.58
N VAL A 296 -14.57 -1.44 -17.87
CA VAL A 296 -14.86 0.01 -17.93
C VAL A 296 -14.06 0.74 -19.02
N GLY A 297 -13.22 0.04 -19.79
CA GLY A 297 -12.49 0.60 -20.94
C GLY A 297 -11.28 1.42 -20.58
N VAL A 298 -10.67 1.21 -19.41
CA VAL A 298 -9.46 1.90 -18.95
C VAL A 298 -8.20 1.21 -19.44
N GLU A 299 -7.27 1.99 -20.00
CA GLU A 299 -5.96 1.48 -20.42
C GLU A 299 -5.16 0.99 -19.22
N HIS A 300 -4.66 -0.23 -19.28
CA HIS A 300 -3.83 -0.79 -18.21
C HIS A 300 -2.88 -1.88 -18.72
N VAL A 301 -1.86 -2.13 -17.91
CA VAL A 301 -0.93 -3.26 -18.06
C VAL A 301 -1.02 -4.11 -16.78
N LEU A 302 -1.14 -5.42 -16.95
CA LEU A 302 -0.95 -6.38 -15.87
C LEU A 302 0.33 -7.16 -16.14
N VAL A 303 1.25 -7.14 -15.18
CA VAL A 303 2.40 -8.06 -15.11
C VAL A 303 2.00 -9.23 -14.23
N ASP A 304 1.95 -10.41 -14.79
CA ASP A 304 1.58 -11.65 -14.12
C ASP A 304 2.68 -12.70 -14.34
N PRO A 305 3.71 -12.75 -13.47
CA PRO A 305 4.85 -13.64 -13.66
C PRO A 305 4.48 -15.12 -13.75
N LEU A 306 3.44 -15.54 -13.03
CA LEU A 306 2.98 -16.94 -13.07
C LEU A 306 2.39 -17.30 -14.44
N GLU A 307 1.61 -16.40 -15.04
CA GLU A 307 1.02 -16.62 -16.36
C GLU A 307 2.06 -16.44 -17.47
N GLU A 308 2.90 -15.41 -17.38
CA GLU A 308 3.84 -15.03 -18.44
C GLU A 308 5.08 -15.93 -18.48
N HIS A 309 5.58 -16.37 -17.31
CA HIS A 309 6.85 -17.12 -17.17
C HIS A 309 6.71 -18.48 -16.49
N GLY A 310 5.53 -18.83 -15.95
CA GLY A 310 5.32 -20.05 -15.16
C GLY A 310 5.96 -19.99 -13.76
N GLU A 311 6.33 -18.80 -13.28
CA GLU A 311 7.03 -18.60 -12.02
C GLU A 311 6.23 -17.73 -11.05
N ALA A 312 5.91 -18.27 -9.85
CA ALA A 312 5.37 -17.45 -8.78
C ALA A 312 6.48 -16.57 -8.18
N LYS A 313 6.23 -15.28 -8.06
CA LYS A 313 7.16 -14.32 -7.45
C LYS A 313 6.71 -13.94 -6.04
N PRO A 314 7.65 -13.59 -5.15
CA PRO A 314 7.32 -13.11 -3.82
C PRO A 314 6.65 -11.74 -3.86
N HIS A 315 6.02 -11.37 -2.76
CA HIS A 315 5.36 -10.07 -2.56
C HIS A 315 6.27 -8.90 -2.95
N CYS A 316 5.75 -7.96 -3.77
CA CYS A 316 6.46 -6.76 -4.25
C CYS A 316 7.82 -7.06 -4.90
N PHE A 317 7.87 -8.08 -5.75
CA PHE A 317 9.12 -8.66 -6.31
C PHE A 317 9.96 -7.68 -7.15
N VAL A 318 9.40 -6.58 -7.61
CA VAL A 318 10.10 -5.59 -8.44
C VAL A 318 10.94 -4.62 -7.60
N GLY A 319 10.75 -4.57 -6.29
CA GLY A 319 11.42 -3.62 -5.40
C GLY A 319 12.93 -3.79 -5.28
N ASN A 320 13.45 -5.00 -5.46
CA ASN A 320 14.85 -5.33 -5.24
C ASN A 320 15.77 -4.88 -6.40
N GLU A 321 17.09 -5.11 -6.26
CA GLU A 321 18.14 -4.79 -7.24
C GLU A 321 17.92 -5.40 -8.65
N ARG A 322 16.85 -6.13 -8.84
CA ARG A 322 16.40 -6.71 -10.12
C ARG A 322 17.47 -7.58 -10.80
N VAL A 323 18.19 -8.34 -9.99
CA VAL A 323 19.03 -9.44 -10.46
C VAL A 323 18.22 -10.60 -11.04
N ASP A 324 16.95 -10.69 -10.65
CA ASP A 324 15.97 -11.61 -11.23
C ASP A 324 15.54 -11.07 -12.61
N PRO A 325 15.70 -11.86 -13.70
CA PRO A 325 15.32 -11.42 -15.03
C PRO A 325 13.83 -11.01 -15.18
N VAL A 326 12.93 -11.68 -14.46
CA VAL A 326 11.49 -11.37 -14.49
C VAL A 326 11.22 -10.02 -13.80
N ALA A 327 11.89 -9.74 -12.69
CA ALA A 327 11.80 -8.45 -12.02
C ALA A 327 12.40 -7.32 -12.88
N ALA A 328 13.52 -7.58 -13.55
CA ALA A 328 14.15 -6.62 -14.47
C ALA A 328 13.25 -6.31 -15.68
N GLU A 329 12.60 -7.32 -16.26
CA GLU A 329 11.64 -7.14 -17.35
C GLU A 329 10.43 -6.33 -16.88
N ALA A 330 9.86 -6.68 -15.72
CA ALA A 330 8.71 -5.98 -15.14
C ALA A 330 9.04 -4.48 -14.90
N PHE A 331 10.23 -4.18 -14.38
CA PHE A 331 10.70 -2.80 -14.20
C PHE A 331 10.90 -2.06 -15.52
N SER A 332 11.44 -2.71 -16.54
CA SER A 332 11.56 -2.13 -17.89
C SER A 332 10.20 -1.77 -18.47
N ARG A 333 9.22 -2.67 -18.36
CA ARG A 333 7.83 -2.42 -18.80
C ARG A 333 7.17 -1.28 -18.01
N LEU A 334 7.41 -1.22 -16.69
CA LEU A 334 6.93 -0.13 -15.84
C LEU A 334 7.48 1.21 -16.30
N THR A 335 8.79 1.32 -16.48
CA THR A 335 9.42 2.59 -16.88
C THR A 335 9.02 3.02 -18.29
N GLU A 336 8.84 2.09 -19.22
CA GLU A 336 8.31 2.37 -20.56
C GLU A 336 6.86 2.89 -20.50
N PHE A 337 6.01 2.23 -19.72
CA PHE A 337 4.62 2.65 -19.51
C PHE A 337 4.57 4.07 -18.93
N LEU A 338 5.32 4.34 -17.85
CA LEU A 338 5.36 5.65 -17.22
C LEU A 338 5.83 6.74 -18.17
N LYS A 339 6.90 6.50 -18.96
CA LYS A 339 7.39 7.43 -19.99
C LYS A 339 6.32 7.73 -21.04
N GLY A 340 5.59 6.70 -21.46
CA GLY A 340 4.48 6.86 -22.40
C GLY A 340 3.36 7.75 -21.86
N LYS A 341 3.08 7.69 -20.55
CA LYS A 341 2.00 8.45 -19.90
C LYS A 341 2.39 9.87 -19.53
N THR A 342 3.63 10.09 -19.11
CA THR A 342 4.12 11.40 -18.67
C THR A 342 4.75 12.24 -19.78
N GLY A 343 4.84 11.73 -21.00
CA GLY A 343 5.39 12.45 -22.14
C GLY A 343 6.92 12.68 -22.06
N GLN A 344 7.62 11.90 -21.24
CA GLN A 344 9.08 11.91 -21.21
C GLN A 344 9.63 11.26 -22.49
N LEU A 345 9.79 12.05 -23.53
CA LEU A 345 10.54 11.64 -24.72
C LEU A 345 12.04 11.71 -24.40
N HIS A 346 12.77 10.66 -24.81
CA HIS A 346 14.22 10.64 -24.74
C HIS A 346 14.82 11.94 -25.29
N LYS A 347 15.57 12.66 -24.46
CA LYS A 347 16.58 13.60 -24.93
C LYS A 347 17.90 12.88 -25.13
#